data_3412c486b3b1aec0ff5ae1f64a682373
#
_entry.id   3412c486b3b1aec0ff5ae1f64a682373
#
_cell.length_a   1.000
_cell.length_b   1.000
_cell.length_c   1.000
_cell.angle_alpha   90.00
_cell.angle_beta   90.00
_cell.angle_gamma   90.00
#
_symmetry.space_group_name_H-M   'P 1'
#
loop_
_entity.id
_entity.type
_entity.pdbx_description
1 polymer ?
#
loop_
_entity_poly.entity_id
_entity_poly.type
_entity_poly.pdbx_seq_one_letter_code
_entity_poly.pdbx_strand_id
1 'polypeptide(L)'
;DATPTGYLTTVLDNQGNEIATLVASGSNRKNVTIDEIPINLQHAFVALEDSRFYEHNGIDLTGIIRAGVTGIASGGNFSQGASTITQQLLKNTVFTEWTSETSFIDKLERKIQEQYLAVQLEKKVSKNWIMENYLNAINLGQNTLGVAVASERYFGKDVSELTLSECAVLAAITQNPSRFNPISNPEKNAERRMKVLNNMLDQGFISQSEYDEAVADNVYDRIQLVNVELQDNGINSYFKIGRASCR
;
A
#
# COMPACT_ATOMS: atom_id res chain seq x y z
N ASP A 1 14.41 -8.66 11.22
CA ASP A 1 13.70 -7.43 11.54
C ASP A 1 12.69 -7.15 10.42
N ALA A 2 11.40 -6.95 10.74
CA ALA A 2 10.34 -6.68 9.78
C ALA A 2 9.96 -5.18 9.75
N THR A 3 10.70 -4.35 10.49
CA THR A 3 10.46 -2.90 10.50
C THR A 3 10.88 -2.29 9.16
N PRO A 4 10.03 -1.49 8.52
CA PRO A 4 10.37 -0.80 7.27
C PRO A 4 11.60 0.10 7.42
N THR A 5 12.46 0.13 6.39
CA THR A 5 13.66 0.97 6.32
C THR A 5 13.59 1.90 5.11
N GLY A 6 14.42 2.93 5.06
CA GLY A 6 14.45 3.90 3.96
C GLY A 6 13.45 5.04 4.15
N TYR A 7 13.81 5.99 4.98
CA TYR A 7 13.00 7.18 5.30
C TYR A 7 13.29 8.33 4.35
N LEU A 8 12.34 9.25 4.24
CA LEU A 8 12.59 10.58 3.69
C LEU A 8 13.59 11.33 4.58
N THR A 9 14.51 12.06 3.96
CA THR A 9 15.40 12.98 4.66
C THR A 9 14.87 14.40 4.49
N THR A 10 14.33 14.98 5.56
CA THR A 10 13.88 16.36 5.55
C THR A 10 15.05 17.29 5.90
N VAL A 11 15.26 18.30 5.08
CA VAL A 11 16.25 19.37 5.31
C VAL A 11 15.51 20.56 5.92
N LEU A 12 15.94 20.98 7.11
CA LEU A 12 15.36 22.11 7.81
C LEU A 12 16.27 23.33 7.72
N ASP A 13 15.69 24.53 7.77
CA ASP A 13 16.43 25.77 7.95
C ASP A 13 16.88 25.93 9.42
N ASN A 14 17.58 27.04 9.71
CA ASN A 14 18.05 27.34 11.06
C ASN A 14 16.93 27.75 12.04
N GLN A 15 15.69 27.85 11.58
CA GLN A 15 14.49 28.13 12.36
C GLN A 15 13.62 26.87 12.55
N GLY A 16 14.03 25.74 11.93
CA GLY A 16 13.31 24.47 12.00
C GLY A 16 12.20 24.30 10.95
N ASN A 17 12.10 25.21 9.97
CA ASN A 17 11.14 25.05 8.87
C ASN A 17 11.70 24.10 7.81
N GLU A 18 10.84 23.29 7.22
CA GLU A 18 11.21 22.41 6.12
C GLU A 18 11.52 23.23 4.86
N ILE A 19 12.72 23.05 4.31
CA ILE A 19 13.17 23.69 3.07
C ILE A 19 13.31 22.73 1.91
N ALA A 20 13.48 21.45 2.17
CA ALA A 20 13.53 20.40 1.15
C ALA A 20 13.35 19.02 1.74
N THR A 21 12.76 18.13 0.97
CA THR A 21 12.75 16.69 1.26
C THR A 21 13.63 15.97 0.23
N LEU A 22 14.67 15.29 0.72
CA LEU A 22 15.55 14.50 -0.11
C LEU A 22 15.06 13.05 -0.17
N VAL A 23 14.82 12.57 -1.37
CA VAL A 23 14.42 11.19 -1.64
C VAL A 23 15.60 10.46 -2.22
N ALA A 24 16.24 9.59 -1.44
CA ALA A 24 17.17 8.62 -2.02
C ALA A 24 16.39 7.60 -2.85
N SER A 25 17.00 7.07 -3.91
CA SER A 25 16.34 6.04 -4.73
C SER A 25 15.92 4.87 -3.83
N GLY A 26 14.60 4.61 -3.73
CA GLY A 26 14.02 3.58 -2.87
C GLY A 26 13.68 3.99 -1.43
N SER A 27 13.86 5.25 -1.02
CA SER A 27 13.60 5.72 0.35
C SER A 27 12.48 6.74 0.49
N ASN A 28 11.55 6.77 -0.45
CA ASN A 28 10.37 7.64 -0.36
C ASN A 28 9.34 7.05 0.63
N ARG A 29 9.58 7.24 1.93
CA ARG A 29 8.74 6.73 3.00
C ARG A 29 8.64 7.73 4.16
N LYS A 30 7.41 7.99 4.60
CA LYS A 30 7.08 8.72 5.82
C LYS A 30 6.27 7.77 6.70
N ASN A 31 6.81 7.43 7.88
CA ASN A 31 6.12 6.54 8.78
C ASN A 31 5.07 7.30 9.57
N VAL A 32 3.94 6.64 9.77
CA VAL A 32 2.82 7.09 10.61
C VAL A 32 2.43 5.96 11.56
N THR A 33 1.94 6.31 12.74
CA THR A 33 1.44 5.34 13.70
C THR A 33 0.05 4.85 13.31
N ILE A 34 -0.35 3.70 13.85
CA ILE A 34 -1.68 3.12 13.54
C ILE A 34 -2.82 4.05 13.88
N ASP A 35 -2.68 4.87 14.93
CA ASP A 35 -3.69 5.81 15.40
C ASP A 35 -3.84 7.03 14.46
N GLU A 36 -2.81 7.35 13.67
CA GLU A 36 -2.85 8.41 12.64
C GLU A 36 -3.51 7.91 11.34
N ILE A 37 -3.60 6.58 11.14
CA ILE A 37 -4.18 5.98 9.95
C ILE A 37 -5.69 5.79 10.13
N PRO A 38 -6.55 6.41 9.29
CA PRO A 38 -8.00 6.24 9.41
C PRO A 38 -8.42 4.78 9.41
N ILE A 39 -9.37 4.43 10.27
CA ILE A 39 -9.87 3.06 10.36
C ILE A 39 -10.45 2.57 9.02
N ASN A 40 -11.06 3.46 8.24
CA ASN A 40 -11.56 3.14 6.91
C ASN A 40 -10.43 2.74 5.93
N LEU A 41 -9.24 3.32 6.08
CA LEU A 41 -8.08 2.91 5.27
C LEU A 41 -7.59 1.51 5.67
N GLN A 42 -7.48 1.25 6.97
CA GLN A 42 -7.11 -0.08 7.49
C GLN A 42 -8.11 -1.14 7.01
N HIS A 43 -9.41 -0.88 7.14
CA HIS A 43 -10.48 -1.78 6.71
C HIS A 43 -10.53 -1.98 5.18
N ALA A 44 -10.21 -0.96 4.39
CA ALA A 44 -10.15 -1.08 2.93
C ALA A 44 -9.07 -2.09 2.48
N PHE A 45 -7.90 -2.06 3.12
CA PHE A 45 -6.84 -3.04 2.85
C PHE A 45 -7.22 -4.43 3.36
N VAL A 46 -7.79 -4.56 4.56
CA VAL A 46 -8.28 -5.83 5.10
C VAL A 46 -9.34 -6.43 4.19
N ALA A 47 -10.34 -5.64 3.82
CA ALA A 47 -11.46 -6.11 2.98
C ALA A 47 -11.01 -6.63 1.61
N LEU A 48 -9.96 -6.04 1.05
CA LEU A 48 -9.47 -6.41 -0.28
C LEU A 48 -8.45 -7.55 -0.25
N GLU A 49 -7.51 -7.51 0.69
CA GLU A 49 -6.33 -8.37 0.69
C GLU A 49 -6.45 -9.57 1.63
N ASP A 50 -7.14 -9.41 2.77
CA ASP A 50 -7.14 -10.40 3.84
C ASP A 50 -8.38 -10.26 4.74
N SER A 51 -9.54 -10.64 4.22
CA SER A 51 -10.85 -10.43 4.88
C SER A 51 -10.97 -11.02 6.29
N ARG A 52 -10.08 -11.93 6.65
CA ARG A 52 -10.05 -12.57 7.97
C ARG A 52 -8.77 -12.26 8.74
N PHE A 53 -8.14 -11.14 8.43
CA PHE A 53 -6.89 -10.71 9.07
C PHE A 53 -6.94 -10.78 10.59
N TYR A 54 -8.04 -10.38 11.21
CA TYR A 54 -8.20 -10.37 12.66
C TYR A 54 -8.53 -11.74 13.28
N GLU A 55 -8.79 -12.78 12.46
CA GLU A 55 -9.22 -14.10 12.92
C GLU A 55 -8.09 -15.14 12.89
N HIS A 56 -7.19 -15.07 11.89
CA HIS A 56 -6.11 -16.04 11.73
C HIS A 56 -4.81 -15.58 12.43
N ASN A 57 -3.85 -16.51 12.54
CA ASN A 57 -2.53 -16.28 13.14
C ASN A 57 -1.41 -16.43 12.10
N GLY A 58 -1.35 -15.50 11.13
CA GLY A 58 -0.33 -15.42 10.09
C GLY A 58 -0.65 -16.16 8.81
N ILE A 59 -1.46 -17.21 8.85
CA ILE A 59 -1.91 -17.99 7.69
C ILE A 59 -3.43 -18.12 7.72
N ASP A 60 -4.09 -17.81 6.61
CA ASP A 60 -5.52 -18.06 6.43
C ASP A 60 -5.75 -19.42 5.76
N LEU A 61 -5.81 -20.49 6.54
CA LEU A 61 -6.05 -21.85 6.04
C LEU A 61 -7.41 -21.98 5.32
N THR A 62 -8.46 -21.33 5.84
CA THR A 62 -9.79 -21.37 5.21
C THR A 62 -9.78 -20.60 3.88
N GLY A 63 -9.06 -19.48 3.80
CA GLY A 63 -8.85 -18.74 2.56
C GLY A 63 -8.09 -19.56 1.51
N ILE A 64 -7.07 -20.29 1.93
CA ILE A 64 -6.31 -21.19 1.05
C ILE A 64 -7.21 -22.31 0.49
N ILE A 65 -8.01 -22.96 1.35
CA ILE A 65 -8.93 -24.01 0.93
C ILE A 65 -9.99 -23.44 -0.03
N ARG A 66 -10.59 -22.29 0.30
CA ARG A 66 -11.57 -21.61 -0.56
C ARG A 66 -10.97 -21.25 -1.92
N ALA A 67 -9.76 -20.65 -1.94
CA ALA A 67 -9.07 -20.31 -3.19
C ALA A 67 -8.73 -21.55 -4.03
N GLY A 68 -8.36 -22.66 -3.38
CA GLY A 68 -8.13 -23.94 -4.04
C GLY A 68 -9.40 -24.49 -4.70
N VAL A 69 -10.52 -24.53 -3.99
CA VAL A 69 -11.80 -25.00 -4.50
C VAL A 69 -12.32 -24.13 -5.64
N THR A 70 -12.28 -22.79 -5.50
CA THR A 70 -12.71 -21.88 -6.56
C THR A 70 -11.78 -21.90 -7.76
N GLY A 71 -10.46 -22.05 -7.56
CA GLY A 71 -9.49 -22.18 -8.63
C GLY A 71 -9.73 -23.45 -9.48
N ILE A 72 -10.03 -24.59 -8.85
CA ILE A 72 -10.37 -25.83 -9.56
C ILE A 72 -11.71 -25.67 -10.31
N ALA A 73 -12.73 -25.09 -9.67
CA ALA A 73 -14.04 -24.88 -10.28
C ALA A 73 -14.03 -23.92 -11.47
N SER A 74 -13.07 -22.96 -11.50
CA SER A 74 -12.88 -21.98 -12.58
C SER A 74 -11.88 -22.41 -13.67
N GLY A 75 -11.55 -23.69 -13.74
CA GLY A 75 -10.64 -24.21 -14.79
C GLY A 75 -9.17 -23.83 -14.60
N GLY A 76 -8.73 -23.65 -13.35
CA GLY A 76 -7.32 -23.33 -13.01
C GLY A 76 -7.04 -21.83 -12.85
N ASN A 77 -8.05 -21.00 -12.86
CA ASN A 77 -7.90 -19.55 -12.67
C ASN A 77 -7.87 -19.21 -11.16
N PHE A 78 -6.68 -19.16 -10.56
CA PHE A 78 -6.47 -18.77 -9.17
C PHE A 78 -6.49 -17.23 -9.05
N SER A 79 -7.66 -16.63 -9.22
CA SER A 79 -7.84 -15.17 -9.24
C SER A 79 -7.89 -14.51 -7.86
N GLN A 80 -8.01 -15.30 -6.79
CA GLN A 80 -7.99 -14.79 -5.41
C GLN A 80 -6.63 -15.02 -4.78
N GLY A 81 -6.00 -13.95 -4.29
CA GLY A 81 -4.77 -14.04 -3.51
C GLY A 81 -5.03 -14.76 -2.19
N ALA A 82 -4.28 -15.83 -1.93
CA ALA A 82 -4.34 -16.58 -0.67
C ALA A 82 -3.27 -16.12 0.33
N SER A 83 -2.56 -15.03 0.06
CA SER A 83 -1.51 -14.49 0.93
C SER A 83 -2.11 -13.49 1.91
N THR A 84 -1.80 -13.66 3.19
CA THR A 84 -2.23 -12.76 4.26
C THR A 84 -1.45 -11.44 4.24
N ILE A 85 -1.97 -10.40 4.91
CA ILE A 85 -1.27 -9.12 5.14
C ILE A 85 0.08 -9.36 5.82
N THR A 86 0.13 -10.29 6.79
CA THR A 86 1.38 -10.65 7.49
C THR A 86 2.43 -11.24 6.54
N GLN A 87 2.02 -12.10 5.61
CA GLN A 87 2.91 -12.64 4.59
C GLN A 87 3.38 -11.55 3.61
N GLN A 88 2.49 -10.64 3.23
CA GLN A 88 2.85 -9.51 2.37
C GLN A 88 3.82 -8.55 3.06
N LEU A 89 3.66 -8.28 4.36
CA LEU A 89 4.63 -7.50 5.14
C LEU A 89 6.02 -8.13 5.08
N LEU A 90 6.13 -9.43 5.38
CA LEU A 90 7.41 -10.14 5.31
C LEU A 90 8.02 -10.12 3.90
N LYS A 91 7.22 -10.32 2.87
CA LYS A 91 7.67 -10.23 1.48
C LYS A 91 8.25 -8.84 1.17
N ASN A 92 7.61 -7.78 1.64
CA ASN A 92 8.01 -6.40 1.32
C ASN A 92 9.20 -5.90 2.16
N THR A 93 9.52 -6.56 3.29
CA THR A 93 10.55 -6.07 4.24
C THR A 93 11.73 -7.01 4.41
N VAL A 94 11.51 -8.32 4.34
CA VAL A 94 12.54 -9.34 4.61
C VAL A 94 13.04 -10.00 3.33
N PHE A 95 12.14 -10.25 2.37
CA PHE A 95 12.45 -10.99 1.14
C PHE A 95 12.65 -10.10 -0.09
N THR A 96 13.12 -8.88 0.07
CA THR A 96 13.26 -7.88 -1.00
C THR A 96 14.24 -8.28 -2.11
N GLU A 97 15.26 -9.08 -1.79
CA GLU A 97 16.30 -9.49 -2.75
C GLU A 97 15.94 -10.79 -3.54
N TRP A 98 14.88 -11.49 -3.17
CA TRP A 98 14.51 -12.82 -3.71
C TRP A 98 13.60 -12.75 -4.94
N THR A 99 13.57 -11.62 -5.63
CA THR A 99 12.71 -11.44 -6.83
C THR A 99 13.29 -12.09 -8.09
N SER A 100 14.51 -12.64 -8.06
CA SER A 100 15.21 -13.25 -9.19
C SER A 100 15.02 -14.77 -9.31
N GLU A 101 14.19 -15.39 -8.49
CA GLU A 101 13.96 -16.83 -8.49
C GLU A 101 13.24 -17.28 -9.76
N THR A 102 13.86 -18.18 -10.50
CA THR A 102 13.32 -18.75 -11.74
C THR A 102 12.77 -20.18 -11.53
N SER A 103 13.29 -20.90 -10.52
CA SER A 103 12.89 -22.29 -10.23
C SER A 103 11.55 -22.36 -9.50
N PHE A 104 10.73 -23.37 -9.85
CA PHE A 104 9.49 -23.66 -9.13
C PHE A 104 9.75 -24.12 -7.69
N ILE A 105 10.84 -24.86 -7.47
CA ILE A 105 11.21 -25.39 -6.14
C ILE A 105 11.57 -24.22 -5.22
N ASP A 106 12.38 -23.26 -5.69
CA ASP A 106 12.79 -22.11 -4.91
C ASP A 106 11.57 -21.25 -4.50
N LYS A 107 10.62 -21.07 -5.42
CA LYS A 107 9.36 -20.37 -5.14
C LYS A 107 8.51 -21.07 -4.09
N LEU A 108 8.47 -22.40 -4.10
CA LEU A 108 7.74 -23.20 -3.13
C LEU A 108 8.42 -23.13 -1.76
N GLU A 109 9.74 -23.28 -1.71
CA GLU A 109 10.53 -23.17 -0.48
C GLU A 109 10.35 -21.80 0.16
N ARG A 110 10.50 -20.72 -0.62
CA ARG A 110 10.24 -19.36 -0.15
C ARG A 110 8.82 -19.22 0.41
N LYS A 111 7.82 -19.78 -0.25
CA LYS A 111 6.42 -19.68 0.21
C LYS A 111 6.21 -20.40 1.54
N ILE A 112 6.88 -21.53 1.77
CA ILE A 112 6.84 -22.24 3.05
C ILE A 112 7.55 -21.43 4.14
N GLN A 113 8.71 -20.84 3.83
CA GLN A 113 9.43 -19.96 4.77
C GLN A 113 8.62 -18.73 5.13
N GLU A 114 8.01 -18.07 4.15
CA GLU A 114 7.12 -16.92 4.34
C GLU A 114 5.94 -17.27 5.28
N GLN A 115 5.29 -18.41 5.08
CA GLN A 115 4.20 -18.88 5.93
C GLN A 115 4.68 -19.19 7.37
N TYR A 116 5.81 -19.89 7.50
CA TYR A 116 6.39 -20.17 8.82
C TYR A 116 6.72 -18.89 9.56
N LEU A 117 7.40 -17.94 8.93
CA LEU A 117 7.76 -16.68 9.53
C LEU A 117 6.52 -15.82 9.88
N ALA A 118 5.46 -15.87 9.07
CA ALA A 118 4.22 -15.17 9.37
C ALA A 118 3.60 -15.67 10.68
N VAL A 119 3.54 -16.98 10.88
CA VAL A 119 3.07 -17.57 12.15
C VAL A 119 3.97 -17.20 13.32
N GLN A 120 5.30 -17.19 13.13
CA GLN A 120 6.22 -16.82 14.23
C GLN A 120 6.13 -15.32 14.55
N LEU A 121 5.91 -14.47 13.57
CA LEU A 121 5.75 -13.03 13.77
C LEU A 121 4.48 -12.73 14.59
N GLU A 122 3.35 -13.32 14.23
CA GLU A 122 2.08 -13.09 14.93
C GLU A 122 2.02 -13.64 16.38
N LYS A 123 2.96 -14.53 16.74
CA LYS A 123 3.16 -14.91 18.16
C LYS A 123 3.88 -13.83 18.98
N LYS A 124 4.54 -12.88 18.34
CA LYS A 124 5.42 -11.90 18.99
C LYS A 124 4.90 -10.48 18.97
N VAL A 125 4.04 -10.15 18.01
CA VAL A 125 3.54 -8.80 17.80
C VAL A 125 2.02 -8.79 17.61
N SER A 126 1.38 -7.63 17.86
CA SER A 126 -0.07 -7.46 17.71
C SER A 126 -0.47 -7.27 16.24
N LYS A 127 -1.76 -7.49 15.94
CA LYS A 127 -2.35 -7.17 14.64
C LYS A 127 -2.18 -5.69 14.27
N ASN A 128 -2.30 -4.77 15.25
CA ASN A 128 -2.07 -3.34 15.04
C ASN A 128 -0.63 -3.07 14.60
N TRP A 129 0.35 -3.70 15.23
CA TRP A 129 1.75 -3.57 14.82
C TRP A 129 1.97 -4.08 13.38
N ILE A 130 1.35 -5.20 13.02
CA ILE A 130 1.46 -5.76 11.67
C ILE A 130 0.84 -4.81 10.64
N MET A 131 -0.37 -4.31 10.93
CA MET A 131 -1.09 -3.38 10.05
C MET A 131 -0.33 -2.07 9.87
N GLU A 132 0.18 -1.48 10.95
CA GLU A 132 1.00 -0.27 10.91
C GLU A 132 2.22 -0.44 9.99
N ASN A 133 3.00 -1.49 10.22
CA ASN A 133 4.20 -1.74 9.43
C ASN A 133 3.89 -2.12 7.99
N TYR A 134 2.79 -2.83 7.72
CA TYR A 134 2.33 -3.14 6.38
C TYR A 134 1.96 -1.87 5.61
N LEU A 135 1.14 -0.99 6.20
CA LEU A 135 0.71 0.25 5.59
C LEU A 135 1.85 1.26 5.39
N ASN A 136 2.88 1.20 6.23
CA ASN A 136 4.10 1.98 6.06
C ASN A 136 5.08 1.39 5.02
N ALA A 137 4.94 0.10 4.66
CA ALA A 137 5.88 -0.58 3.76
C ALA A 137 5.35 -0.78 2.34
N ILE A 138 4.03 -0.72 2.15
CA ILE A 138 3.41 -1.10 0.87
C ILE A 138 3.77 -0.13 -0.25
N ASN A 139 4.07 -0.68 -1.44
CA ASN A 139 4.28 0.11 -2.65
C ASN A 139 2.94 0.45 -3.31
N LEU A 140 2.65 1.73 -3.42
CA LEU A 140 1.42 2.27 -4.00
C LEU A 140 1.65 3.01 -5.34
N GLY A 141 2.76 2.72 -6.02
CA GLY A 141 3.08 3.33 -7.31
C GLY A 141 3.66 4.74 -7.18
N GLN A 142 3.98 5.38 -8.30
CA GLN A 142 4.55 6.75 -8.34
C GLN A 142 5.73 6.97 -7.37
N ASN A 143 6.53 5.93 -7.15
CA ASN A 143 7.63 5.93 -6.17
C ASN A 143 7.17 6.21 -4.72
N THR A 144 5.91 5.87 -4.37
CA THR A 144 5.39 6.02 -3.01
C THR A 144 5.52 4.70 -2.25
N LEU A 145 6.20 4.73 -1.11
CA LEU A 145 6.26 3.65 -0.15
C LEU A 145 5.52 4.05 1.12
N GLY A 146 4.42 3.36 1.39
CA GLY A 146 3.52 3.62 2.51
C GLY A 146 2.40 4.60 2.21
N VAL A 147 1.37 4.52 3.04
CA VAL A 147 0.09 5.24 2.86
C VAL A 147 0.19 6.75 3.08
N ALA A 148 1.11 7.21 3.95
CA ALA A 148 1.27 8.64 4.20
C ALA A 148 1.80 9.36 2.96
N VAL A 149 2.87 8.85 2.34
CA VAL A 149 3.42 9.42 1.10
C VAL A 149 2.43 9.27 -0.05
N ALA A 150 1.67 8.16 -0.10
CA ALA A 150 0.65 7.98 -1.11
C ALA A 150 -0.51 8.99 -0.96
N SER A 151 -0.94 9.31 0.28
CA SER A 151 -1.94 10.33 0.55
C SER A 151 -1.50 11.69 0.03
N GLU A 152 -0.30 12.12 0.38
CA GLU A 152 0.30 13.38 -0.09
C GLU A 152 0.43 13.39 -1.62
N ARG A 153 0.92 12.27 -2.21
CA ARG A 153 1.14 12.18 -3.66
C ARG A 153 -0.14 12.23 -4.48
N TYR A 154 -1.18 11.52 -4.06
CA TYR A 154 -2.41 11.40 -4.85
C TYR A 154 -3.46 12.44 -4.51
N PHE A 155 -3.51 12.90 -3.27
CA PHE A 155 -4.56 13.80 -2.78
C PHE A 155 -4.04 15.11 -2.18
N GLY A 156 -2.73 15.25 -1.96
CA GLY A 156 -2.11 16.46 -1.42
C GLY A 156 -2.50 16.76 0.02
N LYS A 157 -2.76 15.72 0.83
CA LYS A 157 -3.19 15.86 2.22
C LYS A 157 -2.62 14.79 3.14
N ASP A 158 -2.68 15.06 4.42
CA ASP A 158 -2.29 14.11 5.45
C ASP A 158 -3.16 12.84 5.38
N VAL A 159 -2.57 11.70 5.73
CA VAL A 159 -3.27 10.40 5.71
C VAL A 159 -4.49 10.37 6.62
N SER A 160 -4.45 11.09 7.75
CA SER A 160 -5.56 11.19 8.71
C SER A 160 -6.80 11.91 8.15
N GLU A 161 -6.64 12.68 7.07
CA GLU A 161 -7.71 13.45 6.43
C GLU A 161 -8.38 12.73 5.26
N LEU A 162 -7.97 11.49 4.96
CA LEU A 162 -8.53 10.72 3.86
C LEU A 162 -10.01 10.37 4.09
N THR A 163 -10.84 10.63 3.09
CA THR A 163 -12.24 10.17 3.07
C THR A 163 -12.32 8.68 2.76
N LEU A 164 -13.45 8.04 3.04
CA LEU A 164 -13.69 6.63 2.69
C LEU A 164 -13.42 6.34 1.21
N SER A 165 -13.89 7.23 0.33
CA SER A 165 -13.70 7.11 -1.11
C SER A 165 -12.21 7.12 -1.51
N GLU A 166 -11.42 8.00 -0.90
CA GLU A 166 -9.97 8.10 -1.13
C GLU A 166 -9.21 6.91 -0.54
N CYS A 167 -9.62 6.42 0.64
CA CYS A 167 -9.10 5.18 1.22
C CYS A 167 -9.28 4.00 0.26
N ALA A 168 -10.46 3.89 -0.36
CA ALA A 168 -10.73 2.83 -1.34
C ALA A 168 -9.89 2.96 -2.63
N VAL A 169 -9.60 4.20 -3.09
CA VAL A 169 -8.68 4.44 -4.22
C VAL A 169 -7.27 3.95 -3.89
N LEU A 170 -6.73 4.29 -2.71
CA LEU A 170 -5.39 3.86 -2.30
C LEU A 170 -5.31 2.33 -2.16
N ALA A 171 -6.29 1.71 -1.52
CA ALA A 171 -6.33 0.25 -1.40
C ALA A 171 -6.43 -0.44 -2.77
N ALA A 172 -7.11 0.18 -3.74
CA ALA A 172 -7.23 -0.36 -5.10
C ALA A 172 -5.91 -0.42 -5.88
N ILE A 173 -4.86 0.31 -5.47
CA ILE A 173 -3.55 0.30 -6.14
C ILE A 173 -2.79 -1.00 -5.92
N THR A 174 -3.07 -1.72 -4.82
CA THR A 174 -2.36 -2.94 -4.41
C THR A 174 -2.30 -4.03 -5.49
N GLN A 175 -1.43 -5.02 -5.30
CA GLN A 175 -1.12 -6.14 -6.20
C GLN A 175 -0.42 -5.76 -7.51
N ASN A 176 -0.82 -4.68 -8.17
CA ASN A 176 -0.16 -4.22 -9.39
C ASN A 176 -0.24 -2.69 -9.48
N PRO A 177 0.68 -1.98 -8.80
CA PRO A 177 0.67 -0.51 -8.75
C PRO A 177 0.76 0.19 -10.11
N SER A 178 1.37 -0.44 -11.10
CA SER A 178 1.42 0.13 -12.46
C SER A 178 0.08 -0.02 -13.18
N ARG A 179 -0.61 -1.16 -13.02
CA ARG A 179 -1.89 -1.43 -13.67
C ARG A 179 -3.05 -0.67 -13.05
N PHE A 180 -3.03 -0.51 -11.74
CA PHE A 180 -4.11 0.12 -10.96
C PHE A 180 -3.76 1.53 -10.49
N ASN A 181 -2.81 2.18 -11.15
CA ASN A 181 -2.45 3.55 -10.85
C ASN A 181 -3.60 4.51 -11.18
N PRO A 182 -4.09 5.33 -10.22
CA PRO A 182 -5.24 6.21 -10.46
C PRO A 182 -4.94 7.38 -11.42
N ILE A 183 -3.66 7.70 -11.65
CA ILE A 183 -3.25 8.75 -12.61
C ILE A 183 -3.21 8.20 -14.03
N SER A 184 -2.51 7.07 -14.23
CA SER A 184 -2.28 6.53 -15.59
C SER A 184 -3.38 5.58 -16.06
N ASN A 185 -4.14 4.99 -15.14
CA ASN A 185 -5.21 4.03 -15.42
C ASN A 185 -6.42 4.24 -14.49
N PRO A 186 -7.06 5.44 -14.50
CA PRO A 186 -8.14 5.78 -13.57
C PRO A 186 -9.33 4.81 -13.66
N GLU A 187 -9.68 4.36 -14.86
CA GLU A 187 -10.79 3.42 -15.07
C GLU A 187 -10.54 2.06 -14.37
N LYS A 188 -9.36 1.50 -14.51
CA LYS A 188 -9.01 0.23 -13.84
C LYS A 188 -8.91 0.37 -12.33
N ASN A 189 -8.44 1.52 -11.85
CA ASN A 189 -8.48 1.81 -10.42
C ASN A 189 -9.92 1.94 -9.95
N ALA A 190 -10.80 2.62 -10.71
CA ALA A 190 -12.22 2.78 -10.38
C ALA A 190 -12.96 1.44 -10.29
N GLU A 191 -12.76 0.53 -11.25
CA GLU A 191 -13.30 -0.83 -11.18
C GLU A 191 -12.86 -1.55 -9.89
N ARG A 192 -11.59 -1.43 -9.54
CA ARG A 192 -11.04 -2.07 -8.35
C ARG A 192 -11.46 -1.38 -7.05
N ARG A 193 -11.60 -0.05 -7.05
CA ARG A 193 -12.19 0.75 -5.96
C ARG A 193 -13.61 0.27 -5.64
N MET A 194 -14.44 0.03 -6.67
CA MET A 194 -15.77 -0.53 -6.48
C MET A 194 -15.72 -1.91 -5.79
N LYS A 195 -14.74 -2.75 -6.15
CA LYS A 195 -14.54 -4.02 -5.46
C LYS A 195 -14.16 -3.83 -4.00
N VAL A 196 -13.32 -2.85 -3.66
CA VAL A 196 -12.97 -2.51 -2.27
C VAL A 196 -14.22 -2.12 -1.49
N LEU A 197 -15.01 -1.17 -2.01
CA LEU A 197 -16.23 -0.69 -1.35
C LEU A 197 -17.27 -1.81 -1.15
N ASN A 198 -17.49 -2.64 -2.17
CA ASN A 198 -18.37 -3.82 -2.07
C ASN A 198 -17.90 -4.77 -0.97
N ASN A 199 -16.60 -5.10 -0.95
CA ASN A 199 -16.05 -5.97 0.08
C ASN A 199 -16.18 -5.36 1.48
N MET A 200 -15.99 -4.05 1.63
CA MET A 200 -16.14 -3.36 2.92
C MET A 200 -17.59 -3.42 3.40
N LEU A 201 -18.57 -3.24 2.50
CA LEU A 201 -20.00 -3.37 2.81
C LEU A 201 -20.35 -4.81 3.18
N ASP A 202 -19.95 -5.78 2.35
CA ASP A 202 -20.24 -7.22 2.57
C ASP A 202 -19.65 -7.75 3.88
N GLN A 203 -18.51 -7.18 4.31
CA GLN A 203 -17.85 -7.54 5.57
C GLN A 203 -18.31 -6.70 6.77
N GLY A 204 -19.27 -5.77 6.57
CA GLY A 204 -19.83 -4.95 7.64
C GLY A 204 -18.90 -3.86 8.18
N PHE A 205 -17.85 -3.49 7.45
CA PHE A 205 -16.95 -2.39 7.82
C PHE A 205 -17.57 -1.02 7.59
N ILE A 206 -18.51 -0.91 6.65
CA ILE A 206 -19.25 0.30 6.35
C ILE A 206 -20.74 0.00 6.22
N SER A 207 -21.57 1.01 6.50
CA SER A 207 -23.01 0.97 6.29
C SER A 207 -23.37 1.19 4.81
N GLN A 208 -24.62 0.88 4.45
CA GLN A 208 -25.15 1.15 3.11
C GLN A 208 -25.09 2.65 2.77
N SER A 209 -25.37 3.54 3.72
CA SER A 209 -25.29 5.00 3.51
C SER A 209 -23.87 5.46 3.17
N GLU A 210 -22.87 4.99 3.91
CA GLU A 210 -21.46 5.31 3.66
C GLU A 210 -20.99 4.76 2.32
N TYR A 211 -21.45 3.56 1.95
CA TYR A 211 -21.19 2.98 0.64
C TYR A 211 -21.77 3.85 -0.47
N ASP A 212 -23.06 4.22 -0.38
CA ASP A 212 -23.75 5.02 -1.41
C ASP A 212 -23.08 6.41 -1.58
N GLU A 213 -22.71 7.06 -0.46
CA GLU A 213 -21.97 8.31 -0.48
C GLU A 213 -20.60 8.16 -1.15
N ALA A 214 -19.85 7.11 -0.79
CA ALA A 214 -18.54 6.85 -1.38
C ALA A 214 -18.63 6.53 -2.88
N VAL A 215 -19.66 5.80 -3.32
CA VAL A 215 -19.88 5.48 -4.73
C VAL A 215 -20.22 6.74 -5.55
N ALA A 216 -21.05 7.62 -5.00
CA ALA A 216 -21.47 8.87 -5.65
C ALA A 216 -20.34 9.92 -5.72
N ASP A 217 -19.27 9.76 -4.94
CA ASP A 217 -18.16 10.71 -4.86
C ASP A 217 -17.28 10.69 -6.12
N ASN A 218 -17.12 11.85 -6.75
CA ASN A 218 -16.22 12.08 -7.90
C ASN A 218 -14.75 12.17 -7.46
N VAL A 219 -14.26 11.17 -6.73
CA VAL A 219 -12.93 11.16 -6.09
C VAL A 219 -11.78 11.38 -7.07
N TYR A 220 -11.92 10.96 -8.32
CA TYR A 220 -10.88 11.09 -9.35
C TYR A 220 -10.62 12.53 -9.77
N ASP A 221 -11.57 13.45 -9.57
CA ASP A 221 -11.40 14.88 -9.85
C ASP A 221 -10.39 15.53 -8.87
N ARG A 222 -10.13 14.90 -7.73
CA ARG A 222 -9.18 15.36 -6.72
C ARG A 222 -7.78 14.74 -6.86
N ILE A 223 -7.59 13.81 -7.78
CA ILE A 223 -6.27 13.18 -7.99
C ILE A 223 -5.28 14.21 -8.54
N GLN A 224 -4.16 14.37 -7.85
CA GLN A 224 -3.06 15.22 -8.32
C GLN A 224 -2.31 14.57 -9.47
N LEU A 225 -2.46 15.13 -10.67
CA LEU A 225 -1.83 14.62 -11.90
C LEU A 225 -0.31 14.87 -11.91
N VAL A 226 0.13 15.93 -11.25
CA VAL A 226 1.54 16.34 -11.16
C VAL A 226 1.97 16.33 -9.70
N ASN A 227 3.21 15.92 -9.42
CA ASN A 227 3.77 16.03 -8.07
C ASN A 227 4.12 17.49 -7.79
N VAL A 228 3.31 18.18 -6.99
CA VAL A 228 3.45 19.60 -6.68
C VAL A 228 4.80 19.89 -5.99
N GLU A 229 5.26 18.98 -5.12
CA GLU A 229 6.54 19.13 -4.42
C GLU A 229 7.77 19.17 -5.35
N LEU A 230 7.68 18.55 -6.54
CA LEU A 230 8.77 18.60 -7.53
C LEU A 230 8.78 19.91 -8.33
N GLN A 231 7.70 20.70 -8.30
CA GLN A 231 7.60 21.97 -9.05
C GLN A 231 8.12 23.18 -8.26
N ASP A 232 8.07 23.15 -6.92
CA ASP A 232 8.33 24.32 -6.08
C ASP A 232 9.74 24.32 -5.44
N ASN A 233 10.49 23.24 -5.56
CA ASN A 233 11.85 23.20 -5.04
C ASN A 233 12.82 23.90 -5.99
N GLY A 234 13.03 25.20 -5.81
CA GLY A 234 14.03 26.05 -6.49
C GLY A 234 15.46 25.48 -6.50
N ILE A 235 15.71 24.42 -5.71
CA ILE A 235 16.96 23.63 -5.70
C ILE A 235 17.20 22.93 -7.05
N ASN A 236 16.15 22.53 -7.78
CA ASN A 236 16.30 21.95 -9.12
C ASN A 236 16.88 22.97 -10.15
N SER A 237 16.73 24.26 -9.94
CA SER A 237 17.32 25.27 -10.79
C SER A 237 18.83 25.42 -10.55
N TYR A 238 19.30 25.32 -9.31
CA TYR A 238 20.72 25.40 -8.96
C TYR A 238 21.52 24.21 -9.48
N PHE A 239 21.00 22.98 -9.41
CA PHE A 239 21.66 21.80 -9.97
C PHE A 239 21.67 21.78 -11.50
N LYS A 240 20.66 22.35 -12.16
CA LYS A 240 20.67 22.52 -13.64
C LYS A 240 21.64 23.61 -14.10
N ILE A 241 21.77 24.70 -13.36
CA ILE A 241 22.70 25.79 -13.66
C ILE A 241 24.15 25.35 -13.47
N GLY A 242 24.45 24.55 -12.41
CA GLY A 242 25.80 24.03 -12.17
C GLY A 242 26.33 23.08 -13.28
N ARG A 243 25.46 22.38 -14.02
CA ARG A 243 25.85 21.56 -15.18
C ARG A 243 26.10 22.37 -16.45
N ALA A 244 25.51 23.55 -16.58
CA ALA A 244 25.69 24.42 -17.76
C ALA A 244 26.97 25.25 -17.72
N SER A 245 27.60 25.43 -16.55
CA SER A 245 28.82 26.23 -16.40
C SER A 245 30.12 25.43 -16.42
N CYS A 246 30.08 24.12 -16.64
CA CYS A 246 31.24 23.24 -16.79
C CYS A 246 31.44 22.75 -18.23
N ARG A 247 31.23 23.62 -19.23
CA ARG A 247 31.64 23.41 -20.63
C ARG A 247 32.49 24.55 -21.09
#